data_e85882227921e3061e3fcf444b18e647
#
_entry.id   e85882227921e3061e3fcf444b18e647
#
_cell.length_a   1.000
_cell.length_b   1.000
_cell.length_c   1.000
_cell.angle_alpha   90.00
_cell.angle_beta   90.00
_cell.angle_gamma   90.00
#
_symmetry.space_group_name_H-M   'P 1'
#
loop_
_entity.id
_entity.type
_entity.pdbx_description
1 polymer ?
#
loop_
_entity_poly.entity_id
_entity_poly.type
_entity_poly.pdbx_seq_one_letter_code
_entity_poly.pdbx_strand_id
1 'polypeptide(L)'
;VVGGTDADEGEWPWQVSLHALGQGHTCGASLISPNWLVSAAHCYIDDRGFRYSDPTQWTAFLGLHDQSQRSAPGVQERRLKRIISHPFFNDFTFDYDIALLELEKPAEYSSMVRPICLPDASHVFPAGKAIWVTGWGHTQDGGTLALILQKGEIRVINQTTCENLLPQKITPRMMCVGFLSGGVDSCQGDSGGPLSSVEADGRIFQAGVVSWGDGCAQRNNPGVYTRLPLFRDWIKENTGV
;
A
#
# COMPACT_ATOMS: atom_id res chain seq x y z
N VAL A 1 -3.19 -3.04 10.17
CA VAL A 1 -4.44 -2.27 10.25
C VAL A 1 -4.98 -2.35 11.66
N VAL A 2 -5.17 -1.20 12.30
CA VAL A 2 -5.79 -1.09 13.62
C VAL A 2 -7.29 -0.88 13.45
N GLY A 3 -8.09 -1.54 14.28
CA GLY A 3 -9.55 -1.36 14.28
C GLY A 3 -10.26 -1.94 13.07
N GLY A 4 -9.60 -2.78 12.31
CA GLY A 4 -10.17 -3.46 11.16
C GLY A 4 -10.80 -4.80 11.51
N THR A 5 -11.16 -5.53 10.47
CA THR A 5 -11.71 -6.88 10.55
C THR A 5 -11.01 -7.78 9.55
N ASP A 6 -11.13 -9.10 9.72
CA ASP A 6 -10.59 -10.06 8.77
C ASP A 6 -11.22 -9.87 7.40
N ALA A 7 -10.39 -9.79 6.36
CA ALA A 7 -10.87 -9.83 4.97
C ALA A 7 -11.41 -11.23 4.66
N ASP A 8 -12.34 -11.31 3.72
CA ASP A 8 -12.73 -12.59 3.13
C ASP A 8 -11.63 -13.06 2.16
N GLU A 9 -11.53 -14.37 1.98
CA GLU A 9 -10.60 -14.94 1.01
C GLU A 9 -10.92 -14.42 -0.40
N GLY A 10 -9.91 -13.83 -1.08
CA GLY A 10 -10.10 -13.29 -2.42
C GLY A 10 -10.84 -11.96 -2.50
N GLU A 11 -11.14 -11.33 -1.37
CA GLU A 11 -11.86 -10.04 -1.35
C GLU A 11 -11.02 -8.90 -1.94
N TRP A 12 -9.71 -8.94 -1.74
CA TRP A 12 -8.76 -7.92 -2.21
C TRP A 12 -7.69 -8.58 -3.08
N PRO A 13 -8.05 -9.05 -4.29
CA PRO A 13 -7.17 -9.91 -5.10
C PRO A 13 -5.94 -9.20 -5.68
N TRP A 14 -5.85 -7.90 -5.53
CA TRP A 14 -4.67 -7.08 -5.90
C TRP A 14 -3.70 -6.87 -4.75
N GLN A 15 -4.08 -7.22 -3.51
CA GLN A 15 -3.19 -7.06 -2.36
C GLN A 15 -2.04 -8.06 -2.44
N VAL A 16 -0.81 -7.57 -2.27
CA VAL A 16 0.41 -8.36 -2.35
C VAL A 16 1.18 -8.23 -1.04
N SER A 17 1.78 -9.33 -0.59
CA SER A 17 2.66 -9.35 0.57
C SER A 17 4.11 -9.44 0.09
N LEU A 18 4.95 -8.50 0.51
CA LEU A 18 6.38 -8.48 0.19
C LEU A 18 7.17 -8.97 1.40
N HIS A 19 7.92 -10.04 1.18
CA HIS A 19 8.79 -10.64 2.20
C HIS A 19 10.24 -10.32 1.89
N ALA A 20 10.92 -9.66 2.82
CA ALA A 20 12.37 -9.51 2.78
C ALA A 20 13.01 -10.82 3.26
N LEU A 21 14.09 -11.25 2.60
CA LEU A 21 14.75 -12.52 2.86
C LEU A 21 15.10 -12.68 4.35
N GLY A 22 14.59 -13.73 4.99
CA GLY A 22 14.82 -14.03 6.40
C GLY A 22 14.03 -13.19 7.39
N GLN A 23 13.16 -12.28 6.93
CA GLN A 23 12.41 -11.36 7.81
C GLN A 23 10.90 -11.58 7.82
N GLY A 24 10.35 -12.36 6.87
CA GLY A 24 8.92 -12.53 6.73
C GLY A 24 8.25 -11.31 6.09
N HIS A 25 6.96 -11.15 6.30
CA HIS A 25 6.21 -10.02 5.76
C HIS A 25 6.80 -8.69 6.24
N THR A 26 7.13 -7.83 5.29
CA THR A 26 7.80 -6.55 5.56
C THR A 26 6.97 -5.37 5.06
N CYS A 27 6.43 -5.45 3.85
CA CYS A 27 5.64 -4.39 3.23
C CYS A 27 4.52 -4.98 2.38
N GLY A 28 3.56 -4.13 2.03
CA GLY A 28 2.51 -4.44 1.08
C GLY A 28 2.83 -3.87 -0.29
N ALA A 29 2.05 -4.28 -1.26
CA ALA A 29 2.04 -3.75 -2.61
C ALA A 29 0.70 -4.05 -3.26
N SER A 30 0.48 -3.49 -4.43
CA SER A 30 -0.73 -3.75 -5.23
C SER A 30 -0.36 -4.19 -6.64
N LEU A 31 -1.10 -5.16 -7.17
CA LEU A 31 -0.93 -5.63 -8.55
C LEU A 31 -1.66 -4.67 -9.49
N ILE A 32 -0.94 -4.13 -10.49
CA ILE A 32 -1.51 -3.22 -11.50
C ILE A 32 -1.51 -3.82 -12.90
N SER A 33 -0.71 -4.85 -13.14
CA SER A 33 -0.65 -5.62 -14.40
C SER A 33 0.01 -6.96 -14.11
N PRO A 34 0.06 -7.90 -15.09
CA PRO A 34 0.71 -9.20 -14.82
C PRO A 34 2.17 -9.08 -14.35
N ASN A 35 2.89 -8.02 -14.75
CA ASN A 35 4.32 -7.89 -14.47
C ASN A 35 4.66 -6.81 -13.45
N TRP A 36 3.70 -5.97 -13.02
CA TRP A 36 4.03 -4.79 -12.24
C TRP A 36 3.21 -4.64 -10.98
N LEU A 37 3.90 -4.24 -9.91
CA LEU A 37 3.32 -3.88 -8.62
C LEU A 37 3.62 -2.42 -8.31
N VAL A 38 2.73 -1.79 -7.54
CA VAL A 38 2.96 -0.48 -6.92
C VAL A 38 3.18 -0.68 -5.43
N SER A 39 4.17 0.00 -4.87
CA SER A 39 4.50 -0.05 -3.45
C SER A 39 5.02 1.31 -2.99
N ALA A 40 5.51 1.40 -1.76
CA ALA A 40 6.10 2.62 -1.20
C ALA A 40 7.62 2.58 -1.33
N ALA A 41 8.22 3.70 -1.76
CA ALA A 41 9.66 3.78 -1.93
C ALA A 41 10.43 3.57 -0.62
N HIS A 42 9.86 3.99 0.51
CA HIS A 42 10.55 3.87 1.80
C HIS A 42 10.78 2.43 2.24
N CYS A 43 10.06 1.46 1.68
CA CYS A 43 10.28 0.03 1.95
C CYS A 43 11.61 -0.48 1.39
N TYR A 44 12.19 0.23 0.43
CA TYR A 44 13.33 -0.25 -0.37
C TYR A 44 14.58 0.60 -0.16
N ILE A 45 14.73 1.18 1.03
CA ILE A 45 15.92 1.93 1.45
C ILE A 45 16.88 0.98 2.14
N ASP A 46 18.13 0.94 1.69
CA ASP A 46 19.17 0.13 2.34
C ASP A 46 19.45 0.63 3.76
N ASP A 47 19.72 -0.29 4.66
CA ASP A 47 20.25 0.02 5.98
C ASP A 47 21.59 -0.70 6.19
N ARG A 48 22.14 -0.63 7.40
CA ARG A 48 23.46 -1.20 7.70
C ARG A 48 23.48 -2.74 7.66
N GLY A 49 22.34 -3.38 7.84
CA GLY A 49 22.23 -4.83 7.94
C GLY A 49 21.62 -5.52 6.74
N PHE A 50 21.01 -4.76 5.82
CA PHE A 50 20.25 -5.36 4.76
C PHE A 50 20.10 -4.42 3.55
N ARG A 51 20.22 -4.98 2.33
CA ARG A 51 20.06 -4.23 1.09
C ARG A 51 18.61 -4.33 0.58
N TYR A 52 17.71 -3.54 1.15
CA TYR A 52 16.31 -3.51 0.75
C TYR A 52 16.10 -3.03 -0.68
N SER A 53 17.06 -2.31 -1.27
CA SER A 53 17.01 -1.87 -2.67
C SER A 53 17.34 -2.97 -3.67
N ASP A 54 17.87 -4.10 -3.22
CA ASP A 54 18.23 -5.22 -4.06
C ASP A 54 16.99 -6.08 -4.33
N PRO A 55 16.50 -6.15 -5.59
CA PRO A 55 15.30 -6.93 -5.89
C PRO A 55 15.45 -8.43 -5.58
N THR A 56 16.68 -8.98 -5.60
CA THR A 56 16.90 -10.40 -5.29
C THR A 56 16.63 -10.75 -3.83
N GLN A 57 16.53 -9.76 -2.95
CA GLN A 57 16.25 -9.95 -1.52
C GLN A 57 14.77 -10.06 -1.20
N TRP A 58 13.90 -9.99 -2.21
CA TRP A 58 12.47 -9.93 -2.01
C TRP A 58 11.73 -11.08 -2.67
N THR A 59 10.65 -11.50 -2.01
CA THR A 59 9.66 -12.43 -2.56
C THR A 59 8.28 -11.80 -2.41
N ALA A 60 7.51 -11.81 -3.50
CA ALA A 60 6.13 -11.33 -3.53
C ALA A 60 5.17 -12.52 -3.46
N PHE A 61 4.18 -12.44 -2.57
CA PHE A 61 3.09 -13.42 -2.46
C PHE A 61 1.79 -12.78 -2.93
N LEU A 62 1.24 -13.31 -4.01
CA LEU A 62 -0.02 -12.88 -4.61
C LEU A 62 -1.11 -13.91 -4.28
N GLY A 63 -2.35 -13.45 -4.08
CA GLY A 63 -3.44 -14.35 -3.72
C GLY A 63 -3.34 -14.89 -2.29
N LEU A 64 -2.51 -14.28 -1.46
CA LEU A 64 -2.32 -14.68 -0.07
C LEU A 64 -3.46 -14.15 0.81
N HIS A 65 -3.88 -14.98 1.77
CA HIS A 65 -4.87 -14.61 2.76
C HIS A 65 -4.29 -14.70 4.18
N ASP A 66 -3.69 -15.82 4.49
CA ASP A 66 -3.14 -16.15 5.82
C ASP A 66 -1.62 -16.31 5.71
N GLN A 67 -0.86 -15.47 6.43
CA GLN A 67 0.60 -15.50 6.43
C GLN A 67 1.17 -16.85 6.88
N SER A 68 0.43 -17.62 7.67
CA SER A 68 0.85 -18.97 8.08
C SER A 68 0.60 -20.03 7.00
N GLN A 69 -0.06 -19.67 5.89
CA GLN A 69 -0.45 -20.59 4.81
C GLN A 69 -0.01 -20.09 3.44
N ARG A 70 1.27 -19.80 3.32
CA ARG A 70 1.84 -19.23 2.07
C ARG A 70 1.90 -20.22 0.92
N SER A 71 1.73 -21.53 1.20
CA SER A 71 1.66 -22.58 0.18
C SER A 71 0.23 -23.02 -0.14
N ALA A 72 -0.78 -22.28 0.34
CA ALA A 72 -2.19 -22.60 0.08
C ALA A 72 -2.50 -22.56 -1.42
N PRO A 73 -3.49 -23.36 -1.89
CA PRO A 73 -3.90 -23.30 -3.29
C PRO A 73 -4.32 -21.89 -3.71
N GLY A 74 -3.86 -21.47 -4.89
CA GLY A 74 -4.14 -20.13 -5.41
C GLY A 74 -3.12 -19.08 -5.04
N VAL A 75 -2.22 -19.35 -4.12
CA VAL A 75 -1.11 -18.43 -3.79
C VAL A 75 -0.03 -18.55 -4.86
N GLN A 76 0.40 -17.40 -5.39
CA GLN A 76 1.49 -17.34 -6.36
C GLN A 76 2.68 -16.65 -5.72
N GLU A 77 3.84 -17.31 -5.75
CA GLU A 77 5.08 -16.79 -5.25
C GLU A 77 5.93 -16.29 -6.42
N ARG A 78 6.43 -15.06 -6.33
CA ARG A 78 7.21 -14.43 -7.41
C ARG A 78 8.42 -13.71 -6.84
N ARG A 79 9.52 -13.76 -7.59
CA ARG A 79 10.70 -12.95 -7.31
C ARG A 79 10.58 -11.61 -8.02
N LEU A 80 11.28 -10.60 -7.51
CA LEU A 80 11.35 -9.29 -8.15
C LEU A 80 12.52 -9.25 -9.13
N LYS A 81 12.30 -8.68 -10.31
CA LYS A 81 13.32 -8.43 -11.32
C LYS A 81 13.91 -7.04 -11.13
N ARG A 82 13.10 -6.05 -10.75
CA ARG A 82 13.53 -4.66 -10.69
C ARG A 82 12.68 -3.89 -9.66
N ILE A 83 13.32 -2.91 -9.00
CA ILE A 83 12.67 -1.95 -8.11
C ILE A 83 12.98 -0.56 -8.65
N ILE A 84 11.95 0.23 -8.94
CA ILE A 84 12.07 1.61 -9.42
C ILE A 84 11.42 2.52 -8.40
N SER A 85 12.21 3.14 -7.51
CA SER A 85 11.72 4.18 -6.63
C SER A 85 11.59 5.48 -7.41
N HIS A 86 10.61 6.31 -7.04
CA HIS A 86 10.44 7.60 -7.71
C HIS A 86 11.73 8.42 -7.56
N PRO A 87 12.21 9.08 -8.63
CA PRO A 87 13.48 9.82 -8.56
C PRO A 87 13.46 11.00 -7.60
N PHE A 88 12.28 11.51 -7.25
CA PHE A 88 12.13 12.60 -6.28
C PHE A 88 11.80 12.12 -4.87
N PHE A 89 11.80 10.80 -4.63
CA PHE A 89 11.59 10.30 -3.27
C PHE A 89 12.62 10.90 -2.32
N ASN A 90 12.11 11.44 -1.21
CA ASN A 90 12.94 12.02 -0.15
C ASN A 90 12.80 11.14 1.09
N ASP A 91 13.88 10.49 1.50
CA ASP A 91 13.88 9.54 2.62
C ASP A 91 13.78 10.21 4.00
N PHE A 92 13.90 11.53 4.06
CA PHE A 92 13.71 12.30 5.29
C PHE A 92 12.26 12.75 5.47
N THR A 93 11.64 13.29 4.41
CA THR A 93 10.27 13.82 4.44
C THR A 93 9.21 12.82 4.01
N PHE A 94 9.61 11.76 3.33
CA PHE A 94 8.75 10.76 2.66
C PHE A 94 7.92 11.36 1.53
N ASP A 95 8.35 12.50 0.98
CA ASP A 95 7.74 13.03 -0.23
C ASP A 95 8.00 12.10 -1.42
N TYR A 96 7.04 11.99 -2.33
CA TYR A 96 7.12 11.09 -3.50
C TYR A 96 7.34 9.63 -3.10
N ASP A 97 6.65 9.16 -2.07
CA ASP A 97 6.83 7.82 -1.52
C ASP A 97 6.07 6.78 -2.35
N ILE A 98 6.64 6.46 -3.51
CA ILE A 98 6.07 5.47 -4.44
C ILE A 98 7.19 4.74 -5.16
N ALA A 99 6.99 3.45 -5.37
CA ALA A 99 7.91 2.58 -6.11
C ALA A 99 7.13 1.63 -7.02
N LEU A 100 7.78 1.25 -8.11
CA LEU A 100 7.27 0.24 -9.04
C LEU A 100 8.16 -1.00 -8.92
N LEU A 101 7.53 -2.16 -8.80
CA LEU A 101 8.23 -3.43 -8.68
C LEU A 101 7.88 -4.29 -9.88
N GLU A 102 8.89 -4.73 -10.61
CA GLU A 102 8.72 -5.65 -11.74
C GLU A 102 8.90 -7.08 -11.27
N LEU A 103 7.91 -7.93 -11.57
CA LEU A 103 8.00 -9.36 -11.28
C LEU A 103 8.92 -10.06 -12.27
N GLU A 104 9.68 -11.05 -11.81
CA GLU A 104 10.57 -11.85 -12.67
C GLU A 104 9.75 -12.68 -13.66
N LYS A 105 8.60 -13.20 -13.22
CA LYS A 105 7.63 -13.91 -14.05
C LYS A 105 6.25 -13.28 -13.86
N PRO A 106 5.41 -13.22 -14.91
CA PRO A 106 4.11 -12.60 -14.78
C PRO A 106 3.21 -13.35 -13.79
N ALA A 107 2.34 -12.60 -13.11
CA ALA A 107 1.24 -13.16 -12.36
C ALA A 107 0.21 -13.78 -13.31
N GLU A 108 -0.43 -14.83 -12.87
CA GLU A 108 -1.55 -15.43 -13.59
C GLU A 108 -2.86 -14.97 -12.94
N TYR A 109 -3.74 -14.34 -13.71
CA TYR A 109 -5.02 -13.89 -13.18
C TYR A 109 -5.91 -15.06 -12.82
N SER A 110 -6.62 -14.94 -11.71
CA SER A 110 -7.52 -15.93 -11.17
C SER A 110 -8.59 -15.26 -10.32
N SER A 111 -9.44 -16.01 -9.64
CA SER A 111 -10.36 -15.44 -8.67
C SER A 111 -9.64 -14.78 -7.48
N MET A 112 -8.40 -15.21 -7.19
CA MET A 112 -7.59 -14.73 -6.06
C MET A 112 -6.54 -13.69 -6.45
N VAL A 113 -6.25 -13.54 -7.73
CA VAL A 113 -5.18 -12.66 -8.24
C VAL A 113 -5.71 -11.84 -9.41
N ARG A 114 -5.89 -10.55 -9.20
CA ARG A 114 -6.42 -9.61 -10.19
C ARG A 114 -5.80 -8.24 -9.99
N PRO A 115 -5.69 -7.40 -11.04
CA PRO A 115 -5.17 -6.06 -10.88
C PRO A 115 -6.24 -5.11 -10.31
N ILE A 116 -5.77 -4.09 -9.58
CA ILE A 116 -6.59 -2.93 -9.24
C ILE A 116 -6.55 -1.93 -10.40
N CYS A 117 -7.63 -1.18 -10.59
CA CYS A 117 -7.69 -0.12 -11.60
C CYS A 117 -6.86 1.08 -11.16
N LEU A 118 -6.18 1.72 -12.12
CA LEU A 118 -5.47 2.97 -11.88
C LEU A 118 -6.36 4.16 -12.26
N PRO A 119 -6.45 5.19 -11.41
CA PRO A 119 -7.24 6.38 -11.74
C PRO A 119 -6.53 7.27 -12.76
N ASP A 120 -7.31 8.02 -13.53
CA ASP A 120 -6.76 9.07 -14.38
C ASP A 120 -6.05 10.13 -13.54
N ALA A 121 -5.09 10.84 -14.17
CA ALA A 121 -4.34 11.89 -13.50
C ALA A 121 -5.22 13.01 -12.94
N SER A 122 -6.39 13.24 -13.54
CA SER A 122 -7.34 14.26 -13.13
C SER A 122 -8.36 13.80 -12.10
N HIS A 123 -8.37 12.51 -11.75
CA HIS A 123 -9.36 11.97 -10.81
C HIS A 123 -9.16 12.51 -9.41
N VAL A 124 -10.26 12.87 -8.76
CA VAL A 124 -10.27 13.39 -7.39
C VAL A 124 -11.04 12.43 -6.49
N PHE A 125 -10.43 12.06 -5.37
CA PHE A 125 -11.09 11.33 -4.28
C PHE A 125 -11.48 12.38 -3.23
N PRO A 126 -12.77 12.79 -3.16
CA PRO A 126 -13.15 13.96 -2.37
C PRO A 126 -13.09 13.69 -0.86
N ALA A 127 -12.89 14.77 -0.09
CA ALA A 127 -12.95 14.72 1.35
C ALA A 127 -14.29 14.09 1.82
N GLY A 128 -14.22 13.22 2.82
CA GLY A 128 -15.37 12.50 3.34
C GLY A 128 -15.67 11.18 2.63
N LYS A 129 -15.04 10.90 1.49
CA LYS A 129 -15.26 9.63 0.79
C LYS A 129 -14.72 8.47 1.61
N ALA A 130 -15.53 7.40 1.75
CA ALA A 130 -15.10 6.17 2.37
C ALA A 130 -14.18 5.37 1.42
N ILE A 131 -13.05 4.95 1.94
CA ILE A 131 -12.03 4.19 1.20
C ILE A 131 -11.54 3.08 2.11
N TRP A 132 -11.06 1.98 1.52
CA TRP A 132 -10.59 0.81 2.26
C TRP A 132 -9.07 0.76 2.30
N VAL A 133 -8.51 0.57 3.51
CA VAL A 133 -7.10 0.20 3.69
C VAL A 133 -7.04 -1.28 4.05
N THR A 134 -6.03 -1.97 3.52
CA THR A 134 -5.84 -3.40 3.71
C THR A 134 -4.37 -3.72 3.98
N GLY A 135 -4.11 -4.78 4.72
CA GLY A 135 -2.75 -5.22 4.97
C GLY A 135 -2.62 -6.20 6.14
N TRP A 136 -1.41 -6.70 6.30
CA TRP A 136 -1.02 -7.60 7.39
C TRP A 136 -0.21 -6.88 8.48
N GLY A 137 -0.26 -5.55 8.50
CA GLY A 137 0.47 -4.75 9.48
C GLY A 137 -0.05 -4.91 10.90
N HIS A 138 0.61 -4.21 11.82
CA HIS A 138 0.24 -4.27 13.25
C HIS A 138 -1.24 -3.97 13.45
N THR A 139 -1.88 -4.74 14.33
CA THR A 139 -3.30 -4.56 14.67
C THR A 139 -3.49 -3.60 15.83
N GLN A 140 -2.41 -3.17 16.45
CA GLN A 140 -2.35 -2.13 17.47
C GLN A 140 -1.05 -1.36 17.33
N ASP A 141 -1.04 -0.10 17.72
CA ASP A 141 0.19 0.70 17.77
C ASP A 141 1.20 0.02 18.70
N GLY A 142 2.40 -0.28 18.18
CA GLY A 142 3.42 -1.02 18.90
C GLY A 142 3.11 -2.51 19.10
N GLY A 143 2.13 -3.04 18.37
CA GLY A 143 1.69 -4.44 18.48
C GLY A 143 2.45 -5.40 17.59
N THR A 144 1.73 -6.37 17.02
CA THR A 144 2.29 -7.42 16.17
C THR A 144 1.55 -7.49 14.83
N LEU A 145 2.21 -8.08 13.82
CA LEU A 145 1.63 -8.31 12.51
C LEU A 145 0.41 -9.22 12.59
N ALA A 146 -0.58 -8.98 11.71
CA ALA A 146 -1.71 -9.87 11.54
C ALA A 146 -1.32 -11.09 10.70
N LEU A 147 -1.89 -12.25 11.02
CA LEU A 147 -1.77 -13.43 10.17
C LEU A 147 -2.77 -13.38 9.02
N ILE A 148 -4.04 -13.05 9.32
CA ILE A 148 -5.11 -12.92 8.34
C ILE A 148 -5.12 -11.48 7.81
N LEU A 149 -5.26 -11.32 6.50
CA LEU A 149 -5.38 -10.01 5.86
C LEU A 149 -6.51 -9.21 6.51
N GLN A 150 -6.20 -7.99 6.93
CA GLN A 150 -7.14 -7.09 7.58
C GLN A 150 -7.65 -6.04 6.60
N LYS A 151 -8.89 -5.58 6.82
CA LYS A 151 -9.47 -4.46 6.10
C LYS A 151 -10.04 -3.44 7.09
N GLY A 152 -9.95 -2.17 6.76
CA GLY A 152 -10.53 -1.10 7.54
C GLY A 152 -11.13 -0.03 6.62
N GLU A 153 -12.33 0.43 6.94
CA GLU A 153 -12.95 1.54 6.21
C GLU A 153 -12.57 2.85 6.88
N ILE A 154 -12.01 3.75 6.09
CA ILE A 154 -11.55 5.06 6.54
C ILE A 154 -12.05 6.13 5.57
N ARG A 155 -11.89 7.41 5.93
CA ARG A 155 -12.42 8.52 5.12
C ARG A 155 -11.34 9.51 4.76
N VAL A 156 -11.40 10.00 3.52
CA VAL A 156 -10.51 11.05 3.04
C VAL A 156 -10.73 12.31 3.87
N ILE A 157 -9.65 12.91 4.33
CA ILE A 157 -9.66 14.14 5.13
C ILE A 157 -9.28 15.31 4.23
N ASN A 158 -10.00 16.42 4.38
CA ASN A 158 -9.71 17.67 3.66
C ASN A 158 -8.22 18.02 3.79
N GLN A 159 -7.60 18.44 2.66
CA GLN A 159 -6.15 18.70 2.63
C GLN A 159 -5.72 19.79 3.61
N THR A 160 -6.50 20.86 3.74
CA THR A 160 -6.20 21.94 4.69
C THR A 160 -6.22 21.42 6.13
N THR A 161 -7.19 20.59 6.47
CA THR A 161 -7.25 19.94 7.80
C THR A 161 -6.05 19.02 8.01
N CYS A 162 -5.69 18.23 7.01
CA CYS A 162 -4.50 17.37 7.03
C CYS A 162 -3.23 18.17 7.33
N GLU A 163 -3.01 19.27 6.62
CA GLU A 163 -1.87 20.16 6.81
C GLU A 163 -1.85 20.78 8.20
N ASN A 164 -3.02 21.17 8.73
CA ASN A 164 -3.12 21.76 10.05
C ASN A 164 -2.87 20.76 11.19
N LEU A 165 -3.29 19.50 11.00
CA LEU A 165 -3.04 18.44 11.98
C LEU A 165 -1.57 18.04 12.07
N LEU A 166 -0.87 18.08 10.94
CA LEU A 166 0.52 17.65 10.81
C LEU A 166 1.35 18.78 10.21
N PRO A 167 1.54 19.88 10.95
CA PRO A 167 2.15 21.11 10.42
C PRO A 167 3.57 20.86 9.89
N GLN A 168 3.85 21.39 8.69
CA GLN A 168 5.14 21.32 8.00
C GLN A 168 5.56 19.90 7.57
N LYS A 169 4.66 18.92 7.63
CA LYS A 169 4.95 17.53 7.27
C LYS A 169 4.24 17.07 6.02
N ILE A 170 3.18 17.76 5.60
CA ILE A 170 2.32 17.35 4.48
C ILE A 170 2.71 18.09 3.21
N THR A 171 3.02 17.35 2.15
CA THR A 171 3.29 17.89 0.82
C THR A 171 2.05 17.71 -0.08
N PRO A 172 2.00 18.36 -1.26
CA PRO A 172 0.91 18.15 -2.21
C PRO A 172 0.77 16.70 -2.72
N ARG A 173 1.81 15.87 -2.60
CA ARG A 173 1.78 14.45 -2.98
C ARG A 173 1.16 13.56 -1.92
N MET A 174 0.86 14.13 -0.75
CA MET A 174 0.33 13.39 0.41
C MET A 174 -1.13 13.70 0.65
N MET A 175 -1.87 12.74 1.20
CA MET A 175 -3.22 12.94 1.70
C MET A 175 -3.40 12.21 3.02
N CYS A 176 -4.22 12.78 3.91
CA CYS A 176 -4.64 12.12 5.12
C CYS A 176 -5.92 11.34 4.86
N VAL A 177 -5.97 10.11 5.36
CA VAL A 177 -7.19 9.28 5.30
C VAL A 177 -7.32 8.58 6.66
N GLY A 178 -8.49 8.65 7.26
CA GLY A 178 -8.74 8.08 8.57
C GLY A 178 -9.86 8.81 9.28
N PHE A 179 -9.75 8.88 10.59
CA PHE A 179 -10.70 9.59 11.44
C PHE A 179 -9.95 10.49 12.42
N LEU A 180 -10.46 11.70 12.64
CA LEU A 180 -9.89 12.61 13.63
C LEU A 180 -9.91 12.03 15.05
N SER A 181 -10.92 11.20 15.34
CA SER A 181 -11.03 10.49 16.61
C SER A 181 -10.08 9.30 16.74
N GLY A 182 -9.38 8.93 15.65
CA GLY A 182 -8.58 7.72 15.62
C GLY A 182 -9.43 6.46 15.52
N GLY A 183 -8.88 5.34 15.95
CA GLY A 183 -9.60 4.07 16.07
C GLY A 183 -9.41 3.11 14.89
N VAL A 184 -9.42 3.59 13.67
CA VAL A 184 -9.16 2.78 12.46
C VAL A 184 -8.07 3.45 11.63
N ASP A 185 -7.03 2.69 11.30
CA ASP A 185 -5.85 3.24 10.61
C ASP A 185 -4.95 2.13 10.07
N SER A 186 -4.06 2.48 9.15
CA SER A 186 -2.91 1.66 8.80
C SER A 186 -1.85 1.71 9.91
N CYS A 187 -0.94 0.76 9.91
CA CYS A 187 0.13 0.67 10.90
C CYS A 187 1.37 0.01 10.29
N GLN A 188 2.44 -0.17 11.09
CA GLN A 188 3.68 -0.79 10.62
C GLN A 188 3.39 -2.15 9.98
N GLY A 189 3.98 -2.39 8.80
CA GLY A 189 3.75 -3.57 8.00
C GLY A 189 2.68 -3.41 6.93
N ASP A 190 1.87 -2.35 6.98
CA ASP A 190 0.91 -2.01 5.92
C ASP A 190 1.54 -1.15 4.83
N SER A 191 2.70 -0.55 5.08
CA SER A 191 3.40 0.33 4.15
C SER A 191 3.50 -0.27 2.75
N GLY A 192 3.23 0.53 1.74
CA GLY A 192 3.27 0.12 0.34
C GLY A 192 1.96 -0.47 -0.18
N GLY A 193 1.07 -0.87 0.70
CA GLY A 193 -0.23 -1.42 0.32
C GLY A 193 -1.17 -0.38 -0.25
N PRO A 194 -2.27 -0.81 -0.88
CA PRO A 194 -3.18 0.09 -1.55
C PRO A 194 -4.25 0.67 -0.63
N LEU A 195 -4.70 1.88 -0.96
CA LEU A 195 -6.03 2.35 -0.64
C LEU A 195 -6.95 1.97 -1.80
N SER A 196 -8.01 1.26 -1.51
CA SER A 196 -8.96 0.77 -2.51
C SER A 196 -10.25 1.57 -2.41
N SER A 197 -10.65 2.22 -3.51
CA SER A 197 -11.84 3.07 -3.59
C SER A 197 -12.85 2.47 -4.56
N VAL A 198 -14.06 2.19 -4.09
CA VAL A 198 -15.15 1.74 -4.95
C VAL A 198 -15.76 2.97 -5.60
N GLU A 199 -15.73 3.02 -6.94
CA GLU A 199 -16.27 4.14 -7.71
C GLU A 199 -17.70 3.87 -8.17
N ALA A 200 -18.34 4.90 -8.75
CA ALA A 200 -19.77 4.89 -9.09
C ALA A 200 -20.18 3.75 -10.04
N ASP A 201 -19.27 3.29 -10.89
CA ASP A 201 -19.51 2.19 -11.83
C ASP A 201 -19.26 0.79 -11.23
N GLY A 202 -18.96 0.72 -9.93
CA GLY A 202 -18.66 -0.52 -9.23
C GLY A 202 -17.22 -1.01 -9.37
N ARG A 203 -16.40 -0.37 -10.21
CA ARG A 203 -14.98 -0.70 -10.31
C ARG A 203 -14.22 -0.18 -9.11
N ILE A 204 -13.12 -0.84 -8.77
CA ILE A 204 -12.30 -0.48 -7.63
C ILE A 204 -10.98 0.11 -8.14
N PHE A 205 -10.73 1.36 -7.74
CA PHE A 205 -9.55 2.12 -8.14
C PHE A 205 -8.62 2.31 -6.96
N GLN A 206 -7.33 2.35 -7.24
CA GLN A 206 -6.34 2.66 -6.22
C GLN A 206 -6.27 4.17 -6.02
N ALA A 207 -6.60 4.62 -4.81
CA ALA A 207 -6.57 6.03 -4.45
C ALA A 207 -5.20 6.49 -3.96
N GLY A 208 -4.46 5.59 -3.33
CA GLY A 208 -3.17 5.92 -2.75
C GLY A 208 -2.37 4.70 -2.32
N VAL A 209 -1.22 5.01 -1.72
CA VAL A 209 -0.26 4.04 -1.20
C VAL A 209 -0.01 4.34 0.27
N VAL A 210 -0.06 3.33 1.13
CA VAL A 210 0.25 3.49 2.57
C VAL A 210 1.68 4.00 2.71
N SER A 211 1.86 5.16 3.33
CA SER A 211 3.16 5.82 3.42
C SER A 211 3.67 5.95 4.85
N TRP A 212 3.06 6.80 5.68
CA TRP A 212 3.55 7.02 7.04
C TRP A 212 2.44 7.49 7.97
N GLY A 213 2.74 7.56 9.26
CA GLY A 213 1.86 8.11 10.27
C GLY A 213 2.63 8.38 11.55
N ASP A 214 2.07 9.24 12.39
CA ASP A 214 2.57 9.51 13.73
C ASP A 214 1.82 8.60 14.70
N GLY A 215 2.40 7.42 14.96
CA GLY A 215 1.69 6.33 15.63
C GLY A 215 0.64 5.70 14.70
N CYS A 216 -0.25 4.91 15.28
CA CYS A 216 -1.34 4.25 14.54
C CYS A 216 -2.66 4.45 15.29
N ALA A 217 -3.70 4.88 14.57
CA ALA A 217 -5.06 5.04 15.09
C ALA A 217 -5.17 6.03 16.25
N GLN A 218 -4.23 6.95 16.37
CA GLN A 218 -4.22 7.96 17.42
C GLN A 218 -5.11 9.14 17.05
N ARG A 219 -5.72 9.75 18.06
CA ARG A 219 -6.55 10.93 17.88
C ARG A 219 -5.73 12.06 17.25
N ASN A 220 -6.30 12.74 16.26
CA ASN A 220 -5.70 13.86 15.52
C ASN A 220 -4.42 13.50 14.75
N ASN A 221 -4.12 12.23 14.60
CA ASN A 221 -2.97 11.73 13.85
C ASN A 221 -3.43 10.70 12.81
N PRO A 222 -4.15 11.11 11.75
CA PRO A 222 -4.58 10.18 10.70
C PRO A 222 -3.38 9.66 9.90
N GLY A 223 -3.55 8.52 9.27
CA GLY A 223 -2.55 7.98 8.36
C GLY A 223 -2.33 8.88 7.16
N VAL A 224 -1.10 8.90 6.66
CA VAL A 224 -0.68 9.69 5.50
C VAL A 224 -0.37 8.75 4.34
N TYR A 225 -0.88 9.07 3.17
CA TYR A 225 -0.85 8.23 1.98
C TYR A 225 -0.34 9.03 0.79
N THR A 226 0.40 8.37 -0.08
CA THR A 226 0.81 8.95 -1.36
C THR A 226 -0.38 8.96 -2.31
N ARG A 227 -0.67 10.13 -2.93
CA ARG A 227 -1.78 10.28 -3.89
C ARG A 227 -1.44 9.60 -5.20
N LEU A 228 -2.24 8.63 -5.61
CA LEU A 228 -1.93 7.87 -6.83
C LEU A 228 -2.19 8.62 -8.14
N PRO A 229 -3.27 9.42 -8.30
CA PRO A 229 -3.52 10.09 -9.58
C PRO A 229 -2.36 10.94 -10.10
N LEU A 230 -1.60 11.58 -9.20
CA LEU A 230 -0.45 12.41 -9.57
C LEU A 230 0.67 11.62 -10.27
N PHE A 231 0.69 10.30 -10.10
CA PHE A 231 1.74 9.43 -10.64
C PHE A 231 1.29 8.61 -11.83
N ARG A 232 0.08 8.85 -12.35
CA ARG A 232 -0.46 8.05 -13.46
C ARG A 232 0.46 8.07 -14.68
N ASP A 233 0.96 9.24 -15.06
CA ASP A 233 1.85 9.38 -16.21
C ASP A 233 3.22 8.74 -15.94
N TRP A 234 3.77 8.93 -14.75
CA TRP A 234 5.04 8.31 -14.35
C TRP A 234 4.95 6.78 -14.40
N ILE A 235 3.84 6.21 -13.93
CA ILE A 235 3.59 4.76 -14.02
C ILE A 235 3.58 4.31 -15.48
N LYS A 236 2.85 5.02 -16.34
CA LYS A 236 2.75 4.72 -17.77
C LYS A 236 4.11 4.76 -18.46
N GLU A 237 4.91 5.77 -18.19
CA GLU A 237 6.24 5.94 -18.78
C GLU A 237 7.20 4.80 -18.40
N ASN A 238 7.13 4.31 -17.17
CA ASN A 238 8.05 3.31 -16.66
C ASN A 238 7.60 1.87 -16.90
N THR A 239 6.30 1.63 -16.99
CA THR A 239 5.74 0.26 -17.02
C THR A 239 4.96 -0.04 -18.30
N GLY A 240 4.49 0.99 -19.00
CA GLY A 240 3.59 0.83 -20.13
C GLY A 240 2.13 0.59 -19.73
N VAL A 241 1.85 0.55 -18.43
CA VAL A 241 0.50 0.28 -17.91
C VAL A 241 -0.38 1.52 -17.91
#